data_2f00b3e453e955bd379925381886fefc
#
_entry.id   2f00b3e453e955bd379925381886fefc
#
_cell.length_a   1.000
_cell.length_b   1.000
_cell.length_c   1.000
_cell.angle_alpha   90.00
_cell.angle_beta   90.00
_cell.angle_gamma   90.00
#
_symmetry.space_group_name_H-M   'P 1'
#
loop_
_entity.id
_entity.type
_entity.pdbx_description
1 polymer ?
#
loop_
_entity_poly.entity_id
_entity_poly.type
_entity_poly.pdbx_seq_one_letter_code
_entity_poly.pdbx_strand_id
1 'polypeptide(L)'
;MPNDSYLSRFAINADNVPRARDFYQKVFGWEFEPWGPPNFYVIKTGDAPPGGAGGLLQERRELLPGQRMTGLECSFVVANLDETIRAIEGNGGKMVTEKFRIPTVCTVAYFQDTEGNVAAVSELEKP
;
A
#
# COMPACT_ATOMS: atom_id res chain seq x y z
N MET A 1 -11.04 11.65 -16.20
CA MET A 1 -10.82 12.01 -14.78
C MET A 1 -9.66 12.97 -14.66
N PRO A 2 -9.72 13.90 -13.71
CA PRO A 2 -8.55 14.73 -13.44
C PRO A 2 -7.36 13.85 -13.08
N ASN A 3 -6.16 14.29 -13.43
CA ASN A 3 -4.95 13.54 -13.13
C ASN A 3 -4.44 13.90 -11.72
N ASP A 4 -5.27 13.63 -10.70
CA ASP A 4 -4.99 13.93 -9.31
C ASP A 4 -4.73 12.67 -8.47
N SER A 5 -4.69 11.52 -9.11
CA SER A 5 -4.37 10.25 -8.45
C SER A 5 -2.87 9.99 -8.53
N TYR A 6 -2.29 9.52 -7.44
CA TYR A 6 -0.85 9.26 -7.43
C TYR A 6 -0.49 8.05 -6.58
N LEU A 7 0.64 7.45 -6.92
CA LEU A 7 1.21 6.37 -6.12
C LEU A 7 1.79 6.97 -4.83
N SER A 8 1.23 6.60 -3.69
CA SER A 8 1.65 7.17 -2.41
C SER A 8 2.74 6.36 -1.74
N ARG A 9 2.69 5.04 -1.82
CA ARG A 9 3.67 4.17 -1.17
C ARG A 9 3.61 2.76 -1.72
N PHE A 10 4.66 2.00 -1.41
CA PHE A 10 4.69 0.56 -1.62
C PHE A 10 4.80 -0.14 -0.27
N ALA A 11 4.47 -1.42 -0.24
CA ALA A 11 4.68 -2.24 0.95
C ALA A 11 5.41 -3.53 0.57
N ILE A 12 6.39 -3.89 1.38
CA ILE A 12 7.12 -5.15 1.24
C ILE A 12 6.46 -6.14 2.19
N ASN A 13 6.01 -7.27 1.66
CA ASN A 13 5.44 -8.35 2.45
C ASN A 13 6.52 -9.37 2.74
N ALA A 14 6.69 -9.77 3.99
CA ALA A 14 7.76 -10.66 4.39
C ALA A 14 7.26 -11.75 5.33
N ASP A 15 7.77 -12.98 5.12
CA ASP A 15 7.52 -14.07 6.07
C ASP A 15 8.33 -13.88 7.35
N ASN A 16 9.51 -13.27 7.22
CA ASN A 16 10.39 -12.97 8.34
C ASN A 16 10.78 -11.50 8.23
N VAL A 17 10.08 -10.65 8.96
CA VAL A 17 10.26 -9.20 8.89
C VAL A 17 11.67 -8.76 9.33
N PRO A 18 12.23 -9.24 10.46
CA PRO A 18 13.61 -8.86 10.80
C PRO A 18 14.63 -9.22 9.75
N ARG A 19 14.48 -10.37 9.10
CA ARG A 19 15.39 -10.80 8.03
C ARG A 19 15.27 -9.89 6.81
N ALA A 20 14.05 -9.54 6.41
CA ALA A 20 13.81 -8.62 5.30
C ALA A 20 14.38 -7.24 5.61
N ARG A 21 14.16 -6.73 6.82
CA ARG A 21 14.70 -5.45 7.25
C ARG A 21 16.23 -5.44 7.12
N ASP A 22 16.90 -6.47 7.65
CA ASP A 22 18.35 -6.55 7.59
C ASP A 22 18.85 -6.57 6.14
N PHE A 23 18.17 -7.29 5.27
CA PHE A 23 18.52 -7.35 3.85
C PHE A 23 18.48 -5.95 3.21
N TYR A 24 17.35 -5.26 3.31
CA TYR A 24 17.18 -3.95 2.67
C TYR A 24 18.07 -2.88 3.29
N GLN A 25 18.31 -2.97 4.60
CA GLN A 25 19.20 -2.06 5.31
C GLN A 25 20.63 -2.22 4.83
N LYS A 26 21.10 -3.46 4.70
CA LYS A 26 22.49 -3.74 4.27
C LYS A 26 22.71 -3.44 2.79
N VAL A 27 21.72 -3.71 1.95
CA VAL A 27 21.87 -3.53 0.50
C VAL A 27 21.70 -2.07 0.09
N PHE A 28 20.70 -1.38 0.62
CA PHE A 28 20.34 -0.03 0.20
C PHE A 28 20.59 1.06 1.23
N GLY A 29 20.90 0.69 2.47
CA GLY A 29 21.08 1.67 3.53
C GLY A 29 19.79 2.31 4.02
N TRP A 30 18.65 1.69 3.73
CA TRP A 30 17.36 2.24 4.15
C TRP A 30 17.19 2.20 5.66
N GLU A 31 16.46 3.16 6.21
CA GLU A 31 16.14 3.24 7.62
C GLU A 31 14.73 2.72 7.87
N PHE A 32 14.57 1.96 8.96
CA PHE A 32 13.31 1.32 9.32
C PHE A 32 12.87 1.81 10.68
N GLU A 33 11.68 2.38 10.74
CA GLU A 33 11.12 2.95 11.96
C GLU A 33 9.87 2.17 12.36
N PRO A 34 9.84 1.57 13.57
CA PRO A 34 8.65 0.86 14.02
C PRO A 34 7.43 1.77 14.05
N TRP A 35 6.29 1.28 13.60
CA TRP A 35 5.04 2.02 13.63
C TRP A 35 3.87 1.07 13.84
N GLY A 36 3.06 1.33 14.88
CA GLY A 36 1.85 0.54 15.13
C GLY A 36 2.13 -0.87 15.64
N PRO A 37 1.56 -1.91 15.00
CA PRO A 37 1.67 -3.28 15.49
C PRO A 37 3.09 -3.83 15.41
N PRO A 38 3.39 -4.94 16.13
CA PRO A 38 4.68 -5.61 16.02
C PRO A 38 5.00 -6.01 14.57
N ASN A 39 6.28 -5.99 14.21
CA ASN A 39 6.76 -6.35 12.87
C ASN A 39 6.18 -5.49 11.76
N PHE A 40 5.93 -4.23 12.04
CA PHE A 40 5.50 -3.24 11.06
C PHE A 40 6.45 -2.05 11.13
N TYR A 41 7.01 -1.67 9.97
CA TYR A 41 7.96 -0.57 9.86
C TYR A 41 7.58 0.39 8.76
N VAL A 42 7.83 1.69 9.02
CA VAL A 42 7.87 2.70 7.96
C VAL A 42 9.30 2.75 7.44
N ILE A 43 9.45 2.77 6.12
CA ILE A 43 10.76 2.76 5.46
C ILE A 43 11.08 4.16 4.95
N LYS A 44 12.25 4.67 5.35
CA LYS A 44 12.82 5.86 4.74
C LYS A 44 13.83 5.40 3.68
N THR A 45 13.51 5.62 2.41
CA THR A 45 14.25 5.07 1.27
C THR A 45 15.37 5.98 0.77
N GLY A 46 15.84 6.91 1.58
CA GLY A 46 16.88 7.86 1.18
C GLY A 46 16.28 9.18 0.75
N ASP A 47 17.09 10.02 0.13
CA ASP A 47 16.70 11.39 -0.23
C ASP A 47 16.04 11.40 -1.61
N ALA A 48 14.80 10.91 -1.66
CA ALA A 48 14.03 10.90 -2.91
C ALA A 48 13.61 12.32 -3.30
N PRO A 49 13.49 12.60 -4.60
CA PRO A 49 12.91 13.87 -5.05
C PRO A 49 11.49 14.04 -4.51
N PRO A 50 10.97 15.28 -4.43
CA PRO A 50 9.58 15.50 -4.05
C PRO A 50 8.64 14.64 -4.91
N GLY A 51 7.68 13.97 -4.26
CA GLY A 51 6.77 13.06 -4.95
C GLY A 51 7.24 11.61 -5.01
N GLY A 52 8.42 11.31 -4.45
CA GLY A 52 8.86 9.92 -4.33
C GLY A 52 7.98 9.12 -3.39
N ALA A 53 7.80 7.83 -3.68
CA ALA A 53 6.96 6.96 -2.86
C ALA A 53 7.66 6.56 -1.57
N GLY A 54 6.92 6.58 -0.46
CA GLY A 54 7.38 6.01 0.81
C GLY A 54 7.18 4.50 0.84
N GLY A 55 7.80 3.82 1.81
CA GLY A 55 7.71 2.38 1.92
C GLY A 55 7.22 1.90 3.28
N LEU A 56 6.69 0.70 3.28
CA LEU A 56 6.30 -0.04 4.48
C LEU A 56 6.90 -1.44 4.42
N LEU A 57 7.22 -2.00 5.57
CA LEU A 57 7.60 -3.40 5.70
C LEU A 57 6.64 -4.05 6.69
N GLN A 58 6.04 -5.17 6.30
CA GLN A 58 5.00 -5.82 7.08
C GLN A 58 5.04 -7.33 6.93
N GLU A 59 4.40 -8.02 7.87
CA GLU A 59 4.19 -9.45 7.74
C GLU A 59 3.33 -9.73 6.50
N ARG A 60 3.68 -10.81 5.79
CA ARG A 60 2.98 -11.17 4.55
C ARG A 60 1.50 -11.37 4.82
N ARG A 61 0.69 -10.74 3.98
CA ARG A 61 -0.77 -10.81 4.09
C ARG A 61 -1.34 -11.74 3.04
N GLU A 62 -2.57 -12.18 3.30
CA GLU A 62 -3.35 -12.99 2.38
C GLU A 62 -4.75 -12.39 2.34
N LEU A 63 -4.92 -11.35 1.50
CA LEU A 63 -6.19 -10.63 1.40
C LEU A 63 -7.23 -11.40 0.58
N LEU A 64 -6.77 -12.27 -0.32
CA LEU A 64 -7.62 -13.21 -1.04
C LEU A 64 -7.29 -14.61 -0.55
N PRO A 65 -8.28 -15.40 -0.09
CA PRO A 65 -8.02 -16.75 0.40
C PRO A 65 -7.27 -17.60 -0.62
N GLY A 66 -6.18 -18.24 -0.19
CA GLY A 66 -5.35 -19.09 -1.01
C GLY A 66 -4.38 -18.36 -1.93
N GLN A 67 -4.37 -17.03 -1.93
CA GLN A 67 -3.47 -16.25 -2.77
C GLN A 67 -2.52 -15.44 -1.90
N ARG A 68 -1.26 -15.88 -1.81
CA ARG A 68 -0.24 -15.14 -1.07
C ARG A 68 0.15 -13.87 -1.82
N MET A 69 0.29 -12.77 -1.08
CA MET A 69 0.75 -11.51 -1.66
C MET A 69 2.26 -11.57 -1.83
N THR A 70 2.71 -11.60 -3.08
CA THR A 70 4.14 -11.62 -3.42
C THR A 70 4.53 -10.34 -4.14
N GLY A 71 5.81 -9.99 -4.08
CA GLY A 71 6.30 -8.73 -4.65
C GLY A 71 5.92 -7.53 -3.79
N LEU A 72 5.83 -6.38 -4.43
CA LEU A 72 5.52 -5.13 -3.74
C LEU A 72 4.05 -4.76 -3.95
N GLU A 73 3.41 -4.40 -2.85
CA GLU A 73 2.02 -3.96 -2.84
C GLU A 73 1.99 -2.45 -2.96
N CYS A 74 1.25 -1.91 -3.93
CA CYS A 74 1.15 -0.48 -4.16
C CYS A 74 -0.10 0.12 -3.51
N SER A 75 -0.02 1.38 -3.11
CA SER A 75 -1.15 2.16 -2.61
C SER A 75 -1.26 3.44 -3.41
N PHE A 76 -2.48 3.75 -3.86
CA PHE A 76 -2.76 4.96 -4.63
C PHE A 76 -3.67 5.88 -3.83
N VAL A 77 -3.29 7.16 -3.74
CA VAL A 77 -4.18 8.18 -3.19
C VAL A 77 -5.04 8.73 -4.32
N VAL A 78 -6.33 8.84 -4.07
CA VAL A 78 -7.29 9.38 -5.03
C VAL A 78 -8.11 10.50 -4.39
N ALA A 79 -8.69 11.36 -5.21
CA ALA A 79 -9.48 12.48 -4.72
C ALA A 79 -10.84 12.05 -4.18
N ASN A 80 -11.47 11.04 -4.79
CA ASN A 80 -12.79 10.56 -4.42
C ASN A 80 -12.80 9.03 -4.47
N LEU A 81 -12.83 8.42 -3.29
CA LEU A 81 -12.73 6.96 -3.19
C LEU A 81 -13.96 6.25 -3.78
N ASP A 82 -15.15 6.74 -3.49
CA ASP A 82 -16.38 6.10 -4.00
C ASP A 82 -16.43 6.12 -5.53
N GLU A 83 -16.05 7.23 -6.13
CA GLU A 83 -15.99 7.37 -7.58
C GLU A 83 -14.93 6.43 -8.17
N THR A 84 -13.78 6.32 -7.52
CA THR A 84 -12.71 5.42 -7.94
C THR A 84 -13.15 3.96 -7.85
N ILE A 85 -13.85 3.58 -6.79
CA ILE A 85 -14.37 2.21 -6.64
C ILE A 85 -15.31 1.89 -7.80
N ARG A 86 -16.21 2.81 -8.14
CA ARG A 86 -17.11 2.63 -9.29
C ARG A 86 -16.34 2.47 -10.61
N ALA A 87 -15.27 3.24 -10.77
CA ALA A 87 -14.42 3.14 -11.97
C ALA A 87 -13.67 1.80 -12.02
N ILE A 88 -13.15 1.33 -10.89
CA ILE A 88 -12.49 0.02 -10.81
C ILE A 88 -13.46 -1.08 -11.27
N GLU A 89 -14.65 -1.12 -10.69
CA GLU A 89 -15.65 -2.13 -11.01
C GLU A 89 -16.14 -2.01 -12.45
N GLY A 90 -16.30 -0.79 -12.94
CA GLY A 90 -16.76 -0.53 -14.31
C GLY A 90 -15.73 -0.85 -15.38
N ASN A 91 -14.46 -1.02 -15.03
CA ASN A 91 -13.36 -1.28 -15.97
C ASN A 91 -12.71 -2.65 -15.77
N GLY A 92 -13.40 -3.59 -15.12
CA GLY A 92 -12.97 -4.98 -15.04
C GLY A 92 -12.20 -5.36 -13.78
N GLY A 93 -12.00 -4.42 -12.87
CA GLY A 93 -11.42 -4.72 -11.56
C GLY A 93 -12.46 -5.24 -10.58
N LYS A 94 -12.00 -5.69 -9.43
CA LYS A 94 -12.87 -6.23 -8.38
C LYS A 94 -12.43 -5.68 -7.03
N MET A 95 -13.40 -5.35 -6.17
CA MET A 95 -13.06 -4.97 -4.80
C MET A 95 -12.78 -6.22 -3.98
N VAL A 96 -11.68 -6.19 -3.24
CA VAL A 96 -11.27 -7.28 -2.33
C VAL A 96 -11.83 -7.03 -0.94
N THR A 97 -11.88 -5.76 -0.52
CA THR A 97 -12.46 -5.38 0.77
C THR A 97 -13.51 -4.31 0.56
N GLU A 98 -14.37 -4.15 1.57
CA GLU A 98 -15.15 -2.93 1.69
C GLU A 98 -14.20 -1.80 2.12
N LYS A 99 -14.61 -0.55 1.91
CA LYS A 99 -13.82 0.57 2.40
C LYS A 99 -13.85 0.62 3.92
N PHE A 100 -12.71 0.96 4.52
CA PHE A 100 -12.61 1.11 5.97
C PHE A 100 -11.74 2.33 6.30
N ARG A 101 -12.03 2.93 7.46
CA ARG A 101 -11.36 4.14 7.88
C ARG A 101 -10.16 3.80 8.78
N ILE A 102 -9.02 4.43 8.49
CA ILE A 102 -7.89 4.48 9.41
C ILE A 102 -7.94 5.87 10.05
N PRO A 103 -8.33 5.97 11.32
CA PRO A 103 -8.57 7.28 11.95
C PRO A 103 -7.40 8.23 11.78
N THR A 104 -7.69 9.47 11.47
CA THR A 104 -6.75 10.57 11.26
C THR A 104 -5.85 10.42 10.03
N VAL A 105 -5.93 9.32 9.30
CA VAL A 105 -5.07 9.03 8.15
C VAL A 105 -5.86 9.03 6.84
N CYS A 106 -6.73 8.04 6.65
CA CYS A 106 -7.43 7.88 5.38
C CYS A 106 -8.62 6.93 5.50
N THR A 107 -9.41 6.87 4.43
CA THR A 107 -10.33 5.77 4.18
C THR A 107 -9.75 4.96 3.03
N VAL A 108 -9.67 3.66 3.17
CA VAL A 108 -8.95 2.78 2.26
C VAL A 108 -9.80 1.58 1.86
N ALA A 109 -9.54 1.06 0.66
CA ALA A 109 -10.10 -0.21 0.19
C ALA A 109 -9.07 -0.93 -0.65
N TYR A 110 -9.09 -2.25 -0.65
CA TYR A 110 -8.22 -3.06 -1.50
C TYR A 110 -8.99 -3.56 -2.70
N PHE A 111 -8.31 -3.63 -3.83
CA PHE A 111 -8.90 -4.09 -5.08
C PHE A 111 -7.95 -5.00 -5.83
N GLN A 112 -8.51 -5.76 -6.76
CA GLN A 112 -7.73 -6.56 -7.71
C GLN A 112 -7.91 -5.95 -9.10
N ASP A 113 -6.81 -5.73 -9.79
CA ASP A 113 -6.85 -5.19 -11.15
C ASP A 113 -7.23 -6.29 -12.16
N THR A 114 -7.25 -5.95 -13.46
CA THR A 114 -7.61 -6.90 -14.51
C THR A 114 -6.61 -8.05 -14.68
N GLU A 115 -5.40 -7.90 -14.12
CA GLU A 115 -4.32 -8.87 -14.25
C GLU A 115 -4.09 -9.69 -12.97
N GLY A 116 -4.98 -9.56 -11.98
CA GLY A 116 -4.88 -10.31 -10.74
C GLY A 116 -4.02 -9.68 -9.66
N ASN A 117 -3.49 -8.49 -9.88
CA ASN A 117 -2.68 -7.80 -8.87
C ASN A 117 -3.57 -7.15 -7.83
N VAL A 118 -3.20 -7.28 -6.55
CA VAL A 118 -3.91 -6.65 -5.44
C VAL A 118 -3.19 -5.37 -5.03
N ALA A 119 -3.94 -4.29 -4.91
CA ALA A 119 -3.42 -2.99 -4.53
C ALA A 119 -4.44 -2.25 -3.66
N ALA A 120 -4.07 -1.09 -3.14
CA ALA A 120 -4.96 -0.28 -2.31
C ALA A 120 -5.25 1.07 -2.97
N VAL A 121 -6.46 1.57 -2.75
CA VAL A 121 -6.82 2.96 -3.03
C VAL A 121 -7.28 3.61 -1.75
N SER A 122 -6.91 4.86 -1.55
CA SER A 122 -7.27 5.59 -0.35
C SER A 122 -7.59 7.05 -0.65
N GLU A 123 -8.47 7.58 0.18
CA GLU A 123 -8.78 9.01 0.20
C GLU A 123 -8.33 9.55 1.54
N LEU A 124 -7.44 10.55 1.50
CA LEU A 124 -6.87 11.11 2.72
C LEU A 124 -7.93 11.81 3.56
N GLU A 125 -7.78 11.73 4.90
CA GLU A 125 -8.62 12.51 5.80
C GLU A 125 -8.40 13.99 5.53
N LYS A 126 -9.49 14.75 5.49
CA LYS A 126 -9.40 16.21 5.37
C LYS A 126 -9.07 16.81 6.73
N PRO A 127 -8.25 17.89 6.75
CA PRO A 127 -7.92 18.56 8.00
C PRO A 127 -9.14 19.17 8.67
#